data_1f58788f590068502f6d1207c21c5095
#
_entry.id   1f58788f590068502f6d1207c21c5095
#
_cell.length_a   1.000
_cell.length_b   1.000
_cell.length_c   1.000
_cell.angle_alpha   90.00
_cell.angle_beta   90.00
_cell.angle_gamma   90.00
#
_symmetry.space_group_name_H-M   'P 1'
#
loop_
_entity.id
_entity.type
_entity.pdbx_description
1 polymer ?
#
loop_
_entity_poly.entity_id
_entity_poly.type
_entity_poly.pdbx_seq_one_letter_code
_entity_poly.pdbx_strand_id
1 'polypeptide(L)'
;CYGKIRAMIDDTGRRVKEATPSMPVEILGLNDVPNAGEIIMATESEKEARNIADTFIAEGKKKLLDDTKHKVSLDALFEQIQAGNMKELDLIIKADVQGSVEAVKQSLVKLSNEEVIVKVIHGGVGNINESDVVLASASNAIIIGFNVKPDNQARIVAEREKVDLRLYSVIYNAIEDVEAALKGMLEPIYEEKIIGHAEIRQIFKASGVGNIAGAIVTEGRITKDSIVRITRDKEQIYEGPIATLKHFKDDVKEVKGGSECGMVFENFGQIQEGDLVEAHIMVEVPR
;
A
#
# COMPACT_ATOMS: atom_id res chain seq x y z
N CYS A 1 24.83 16.72 17.47
CA CYS A 1 25.80 16.35 18.53
C CYS A 1 27.04 17.26 18.49
N TYR A 2 27.80 17.30 19.60
CA TYR A 2 29.07 18.03 19.70
C TYR A 2 30.00 17.27 20.66
N GLY A 3 31.27 17.64 20.70
CA GLY A 3 32.23 17.08 21.66
C GLY A 3 33.68 17.30 21.28
N LYS A 4 34.57 17.01 22.23
CA LYS A 4 36.01 17.06 21.99
C LYS A 4 36.50 15.68 21.58
N ILE A 5 37.08 15.56 20.39
CA ILE A 5 37.69 14.31 19.92
C ILE A 5 38.85 13.92 20.85
N ARG A 6 38.73 12.78 21.50
CA ARG A 6 39.73 12.24 22.44
C ARG A 6 40.64 11.20 21.80
N ALA A 7 40.12 10.47 20.82
CA ALA A 7 40.88 9.51 20.03
C ALA A 7 40.22 9.29 18.67
N MET A 8 41.04 8.95 17.71
CA MET A 8 40.64 8.43 16.40
C MET A 8 41.29 7.05 16.22
N ILE A 9 40.57 6.10 15.72
CA ILE A 9 41.02 4.72 15.51
C ILE A 9 40.80 4.38 14.02
N ASP A 10 41.81 3.85 13.35
CA ASP A 10 41.74 3.44 11.96
C ASP A 10 41.01 2.08 11.83
N ASP A 11 40.78 1.64 10.58
CA ASP A 11 40.15 0.37 10.24
C ASP A 11 40.95 -0.87 10.69
N THR A 12 42.22 -0.68 11.07
CA THR A 12 43.09 -1.73 11.62
C THR A 12 43.11 -1.75 13.15
N GLY A 13 42.35 -0.86 13.81
CA GLY A 13 42.29 -0.74 15.29
C GLY A 13 43.43 0.08 15.89
N ARG A 14 44.22 0.79 15.10
CA ARG A 14 45.35 1.61 15.59
C ARG A 14 44.90 3.05 15.82
N ARG A 15 45.40 3.65 16.88
CA ARG A 15 45.20 5.09 17.12
C ARG A 15 45.94 5.95 16.14
N VAL A 16 45.25 6.86 15.49
CA VAL A 16 45.82 7.84 14.56
C VAL A 16 45.65 9.26 15.11
N LYS A 17 46.60 10.13 14.78
CA LYS A 17 46.56 11.53 15.21
C LYS A 17 45.89 12.44 14.18
N GLU A 18 45.87 12.02 12.94
CA GLU A 18 45.32 12.74 11.81
C GLU A 18 44.63 11.77 10.89
N ALA A 19 43.44 12.14 10.42
CA ALA A 19 42.68 11.41 9.39
C ALA A 19 42.82 12.16 8.07
N THR A 20 43.39 11.48 7.08
CA THR A 20 43.55 12.03 5.72
C THR A 20 42.29 11.76 4.88
N PRO A 21 42.09 12.44 3.73
CA PRO A 21 41.00 12.16 2.82
C PRO A 21 40.90 10.66 2.46
N SER A 22 39.66 10.16 2.40
CA SER A 22 39.35 8.74 2.14
C SER A 22 39.78 7.74 3.23
N MET A 23 40.19 8.21 4.40
CA MET A 23 40.56 7.35 5.53
C MET A 23 39.36 7.15 6.45
N PRO A 24 38.84 5.93 6.61
CA PRO A 24 37.81 5.66 7.59
C PRO A 24 38.39 5.67 9.00
N VAL A 25 37.72 6.38 9.92
CA VAL A 25 38.15 6.46 11.31
C VAL A 25 36.96 6.39 12.26
N GLU A 26 37.12 5.67 13.35
CA GLU A 26 36.22 5.71 14.50
C GLU A 26 36.62 6.88 15.39
N ILE A 27 35.66 7.71 15.74
CA ILE A 27 35.85 8.91 16.55
C ILE A 27 35.30 8.69 17.96
N LEU A 28 36.09 8.95 18.97
CA LEU A 28 35.73 8.91 20.38
C LEU A 28 35.71 10.30 20.99
N GLY A 29 34.61 10.67 21.67
CA GLY A 29 34.53 11.92 22.45
C GLY A 29 33.35 12.82 22.12
N LEU A 30 32.49 12.45 21.19
CA LEU A 30 31.20 13.11 20.98
C LEU A 30 30.23 12.75 22.11
N ASN A 31 29.30 13.66 22.40
CA ASN A 31 28.25 13.43 23.43
C ASN A 31 27.13 12.51 22.97
N ASP A 32 26.98 12.35 21.65
CA ASP A 32 25.96 11.51 21.03
C ASP A 32 26.46 11.05 19.65
N VAL A 33 25.73 10.13 19.01
CA VAL A 33 26.04 9.63 17.66
C VAL A 33 25.40 10.55 16.62
N PRO A 34 26.15 11.09 15.64
CA PRO A 34 25.58 11.87 14.55
C PRO A 34 24.77 10.98 13.59
N ASN A 35 23.80 11.58 12.90
CA ASN A 35 23.11 10.88 11.84
C ASN A 35 24.02 10.63 10.64
N ALA A 36 23.68 9.61 9.84
CA ALA A 36 24.43 9.33 8.64
C ALA A 36 24.33 10.50 7.63
N GLY A 37 25.48 10.90 7.08
CA GLY A 37 25.57 11.99 6.12
C GLY A 37 25.57 13.40 6.73
N GLU A 38 25.61 13.56 8.07
CA GLU A 38 25.76 14.86 8.71
C GLU A 38 27.17 15.46 8.48
N ILE A 39 27.21 16.77 8.33
CA ILE A 39 28.45 17.52 8.13
C ILE A 39 29.15 17.75 9.47
N ILE A 40 30.43 17.40 9.56
CA ILE A 40 31.27 17.65 10.73
C ILE A 40 31.94 19.01 10.56
N MET A 41 31.80 19.88 11.56
CA MET A 41 32.47 21.16 11.64
C MET A 41 33.49 21.16 12.77
N ALA A 42 34.72 21.57 12.48
CA ALA A 42 35.74 21.82 13.50
C ALA A 42 35.60 23.25 14.05
N THR A 43 35.69 23.40 15.37
CA THR A 43 35.63 24.68 16.08
C THR A 43 36.86 24.84 16.99
N GLU A 44 37.18 26.07 17.36
CA GLU A 44 38.35 26.36 18.22
C GLU A 44 38.08 25.98 19.69
N SER A 45 36.83 25.97 20.12
CA SER A 45 36.47 25.67 21.50
C SER A 45 35.20 24.79 21.61
N GLU A 46 35.17 23.98 22.68
CA GLU A 46 33.98 23.15 22.99
C GLU A 46 32.73 23.99 23.29
N LYS A 47 32.92 25.21 23.86
CA LYS A 47 31.81 26.13 24.12
C LYS A 47 31.19 26.64 22.83
N GLU A 48 31.99 26.92 21.82
CA GLU A 48 31.54 27.33 20.50
C GLU A 48 30.81 26.17 19.80
N ALA A 49 31.37 24.96 19.81
CA ALA A 49 30.74 23.76 19.27
C ALA A 49 29.38 23.52 19.88
N ARG A 50 29.25 23.66 21.21
CA ARG A 50 27.99 23.52 21.91
C ARG A 50 26.94 24.55 21.47
N ASN A 51 27.31 25.82 21.41
CA ASN A 51 26.41 26.89 21.02
C ASN A 51 25.87 26.69 19.59
N ILE A 52 26.75 26.27 18.66
CA ILE A 52 26.36 25.96 17.29
C ILE A 52 25.38 24.78 17.28
N ALA A 53 25.70 23.69 17.98
CA ALA A 53 24.81 22.52 18.05
C ALA A 53 23.43 22.84 18.66
N ASP A 54 23.40 23.62 19.75
CA ASP A 54 22.16 24.05 20.40
C ASP A 54 21.30 24.91 19.45
N THR A 55 21.91 25.75 18.62
CA THR A 55 21.20 26.54 17.60
C THR A 55 20.57 25.66 16.53
N PHE A 56 21.31 24.70 15.97
CA PHE A 56 20.78 23.77 14.98
C PHE A 56 19.64 22.90 15.54
N ILE A 57 19.76 22.44 16.80
CA ILE A 57 18.70 21.68 17.48
C ILE A 57 17.45 22.55 17.66
N ALA A 58 17.60 23.81 18.05
CA ALA A 58 16.48 24.72 18.22
C ALA A 58 15.78 25.03 16.89
N GLU A 59 16.53 25.26 15.82
CA GLU A 59 15.99 25.46 14.47
C GLU A 59 15.26 24.21 13.93
N GLY A 60 15.84 23.04 14.14
CA GLY A 60 15.22 21.76 13.78
C GLY A 60 13.88 21.54 14.51
N LYS A 61 13.84 21.81 15.83
CA LYS A 61 12.60 21.76 16.62
C LYS A 61 11.56 22.74 16.12
N LYS A 62 11.97 23.98 15.77
CA LYS A 62 11.05 24.99 15.25
C LYS A 62 10.43 24.56 13.93
N LYS A 63 11.25 24.04 12.99
CA LYS A 63 10.75 23.51 11.71
C LYS A 63 9.73 22.39 11.92
N LEU A 64 10.02 21.40 12.78
CA LEU A 64 9.09 20.33 13.12
C LEU A 64 7.77 20.83 13.70
N LEU A 65 7.82 21.84 14.56
CA LEU A 65 6.62 22.47 15.15
C LEU A 65 5.82 23.25 14.11
N ASP A 66 6.47 23.94 13.18
CA ASP A 66 5.80 24.68 12.12
C ASP A 66 5.19 23.72 11.08
N ASP A 67 5.88 22.65 10.69
CA ASP A 67 5.33 21.59 9.84
C ASP A 67 4.12 20.88 10.48
N THR A 68 4.13 20.72 11.81
CA THR A 68 3.00 20.13 12.55
C THR A 68 1.81 21.08 12.62
N LYS A 69 2.03 22.40 12.72
CA LYS A 69 0.96 23.41 12.74
C LYS A 69 0.25 23.54 11.39
N HIS A 70 0.97 23.41 10.27
CA HIS A 70 0.36 23.44 8.94
C HIS A 70 -0.59 22.25 8.67
N LYS A 71 -0.44 21.13 9.41
CA LYS A 71 -1.30 19.94 9.25
C LYS A 71 -2.68 20.04 9.94
N VAL A 72 -3.00 21.11 10.65
CA VAL A 72 -4.25 21.26 11.42
C VAL A 72 -5.12 22.43 10.93
N SER A 73 -4.99 22.88 9.68
CA SER A 73 -5.97 23.79 9.09
C SER A 73 -7.19 23.01 8.57
N LEU A 74 -8.38 23.63 8.63
CA LEU A 74 -9.61 23.06 8.07
C LEU A 74 -9.47 22.75 6.58
N ASP A 75 -8.68 23.55 5.85
CA ASP A 75 -8.40 23.33 4.43
C ASP A 75 -7.54 22.07 4.21
N ALA A 76 -6.51 21.85 5.05
CA ALA A 76 -5.72 20.60 5.04
C ALA A 76 -6.57 19.39 5.48
N LEU A 77 -7.56 19.58 6.35
CA LEU A 77 -8.52 18.54 6.70
C LEU A 77 -9.47 18.22 5.53
N PHE A 78 -9.89 19.24 4.78
CA PHE A 78 -10.68 19.05 3.55
C PHE A 78 -9.85 18.38 2.43
N GLU A 79 -8.58 18.73 2.27
CA GLU A 79 -7.65 18.02 1.36
C GLU A 79 -7.42 16.58 1.81
N GLN A 80 -7.26 16.31 3.11
CA GLN A 80 -7.19 14.95 3.66
C GLN A 80 -8.49 14.16 3.51
N ILE A 81 -9.65 14.81 3.60
CA ILE A 81 -10.96 14.18 3.38
C ILE A 81 -11.20 13.92 1.88
N GLN A 82 -10.72 14.78 0.98
CA GLN A 82 -10.72 14.54 -0.46
C GLN A 82 -9.64 13.51 -0.88
N ALA A 83 -8.50 13.47 -0.19
CA ALA A 83 -7.49 12.42 -0.29
C ALA A 83 -7.88 11.14 0.49
N GLY A 84 -9.09 11.08 1.04
CA GLY A 84 -9.61 10.08 1.99
C GLY A 84 -9.63 8.61 1.55
N ASN A 85 -8.95 8.28 0.47
CA ASN A 85 -8.68 6.90 0.04
C ASN A 85 -7.19 6.52 0.09
N MET A 86 -6.28 7.42 0.55
CA MET A 86 -4.87 7.05 0.67
C MET A 86 -4.67 6.15 1.88
N LYS A 87 -4.22 4.94 1.65
CA LYS A 87 -3.85 3.99 2.70
C LYS A 87 -2.45 4.33 3.20
N GLU A 88 -2.22 4.19 4.52
CA GLU A 88 -0.88 4.38 5.11
C GLU A 88 -0.34 3.02 5.56
N LEU A 89 0.94 2.76 5.26
CA LEU A 89 1.70 1.64 5.80
C LEU A 89 2.73 2.19 6.79
N ASP A 90 2.42 2.06 8.07
CA ASP A 90 3.28 2.53 9.15
C ASP A 90 4.36 1.50 9.47
N LEU A 91 5.62 1.96 9.53
CA LEU A 91 6.78 1.11 9.79
C LEU A 91 7.60 1.62 10.98
N ILE A 92 8.15 0.68 11.75
CA ILE A 92 9.22 0.91 12.74
C ILE A 92 10.46 0.19 12.24
N ILE A 93 11.59 0.89 12.16
CA ILE A 93 12.85 0.34 11.66
C ILE A 93 13.87 0.23 12.80
N LYS A 94 14.39 -0.97 13.01
CA LYS A 94 15.52 -1.20 13.93
C LYS A 94 16.67 -1.83 13.15
N ALA A 95 17.87 -1.30 13.34
CA ALA A 95 19.06 -1.84 12.66
C ALA A 95 20.29 -1.86 13.58
N ASP A 96 21.34 -2.50 13.12
CA ASP A 96 22.60 -2.63 13.82
C ASP A 96 23.36 -1.30 13.96
N VAL A 97 23.26 -0.44 12.95
CA VAL A 97 23.91 0.88 12.91
C VAL A 97 22.98 1.95 12.32
N GLN A 98 23.27 3.23 12.62
CA GLN A 98 22.46 4.36 12.17
C GLN A 98 22.40 4.48 10.64
N GLY A 99 23.53 4.19 9.95
CA GLY A 99 23.55 4.17 8.48
C GLY A 99 22.61 3.14 7.87
N SER A 100 22.48 1.96 8.48
CA SER A 100 21.53 0.92 8.07
C SER A 100 20.09 1.37 8.28
N VAL A 101 19.77 2.01 9.41
CA VAL A 101 18.43 2.58 9.68
C VAL A 101 18.05 3.57 8.57
N GLU A 102 18.92 4.50 8.25
CA GLU A 102 18.65 5.54 7.26
C GLU A 102 18.56 4.97 5.84
N ALA A 103 19.44 4.03 5.47
CA ALA A 103 19.39 3.37 4.17
C ALA A 103 18.10 2.59 3.95
N VAL A 104 17.67 1.80 4.94
CA VAL A 104 16.41 1.06 4.89
C VAL A 104 15.22 2.02 4.82
N LYS A 105 15.20 3.05 5.68
CA LYS A 105 14.16 4.08 5.69
C LYS A 105 14.01 4.75 4.33
N GLN A 106 15.10 5.26 3.75
CA GLN A 106 15.06 5.93 2.45
C GLN A 106 14.62 5.00 1.32
N SER A 107 15.02 3.73 1.36
CA SER A 107 14.62 2.74 0.36
C SER A 107 13.14 2.41 0.45
N LEU A 108 12.60 2.22 1.65
CA LEU A 108 11.20 1.86 1.84
C LEU A 108 10.25 3.05 1.59
N VAL A 109 10.61 4.26 2.00
CA VAL A 109 9.80 5.47 1.74
C VAL A 109 9.67 5.75 0.24
N LYS A 110 10.68 5.41 -0.58
CA LYS A 110 10.60 5.54 -2.05
C LYS A 110 9.57 4.63 -2.72
N LEU A 111 9.08 3.60 -2.03
CA LEU A 111 8.04 2.71 -2.53
C LEU A 111 6.64 3.30 -2.44
N SER A 112 6.49 4.45 -1.77
CA SER A 112 5.21 5.17 -1.69
C SER A 112 4.69 5.50 -3.09
N ASN A 113 3.40 5.35 -3.29
CA ASN A 113 2.69 5.70 -4.52
C ASN A 113 1.48 6.59 -4.21
N GLU A 114 0.67 6.92 -5.22
CA GLU A 114 -0.49 7.81 -5.09
C GLU A 114 -1.63 7.21 -4.24
N GLU A 115 -1.67 5.89 -4.04
CA GLU A 115 -2.71 5.17 -3.31
C GLU A 115 -2.28 4.74 -1.91
N VAL A 116 -0.98 4.44 -1.72
CA VAL A 116 -0.42 3.97 -0.44
C VAL A 116 0.86 4.71 -0.10
N ILE A 117 0.90 5.31 1.09
CA ILE A 117 2.07 6.01 1.62
C ILE A 117 2.79 5.10 2.62
N VAL A 118 4.09 4.91 2.41
CA VAL A 118 4.97 4.26 3.40
C VAL A 118 5.50 5.31 4.36
N LYS A 119 5.17 5.16 5.65
CA LYS A 119 5.55 6.11 6.69
C LYS A 119 6.37 5.43 7.77
N VAL A 120 7.57 5.91 7.99
CA VAL A 120 8.43 5.44 9.08
C VAL A 120 8.19 6.29 10.31
N ILE A 121 7.46 5.74 11.29
CA ILE A 121 7.08 6.45 12.52
C ILE A 121 8.21 6.47 13.54
N HIS A 122 9.08 5.44 13.55
CA HIS A 122 10.24 5.39 14.42
C HIS A 122 11.40 4.64 13.75
N GLY A 123 12.62 5.11 13.97
CA GLY A 123 13.85 4.45 13.55
C GLY A 123 14.87 4.49 14.67
N GLY A 124 15.54 3.36 14.96
CA GLY A 124 16.52 3.30 16.03
C GLY A 124 17.55 2.20 15.85
N VAL A 125 18.68 2.37 16.53
CA VAL A 125 19.79 1.41 16.54
C VAL A 125 19.64 0.42 17.68
N GLY A 126 20.08 -0.81 17.46
CA GLY A 126 20.11 -1.89 18.43
C GLY A 126 18.94 -2.88 18.29
N ASN A 127 18.88 -3.84 19.22
CA ASN A 127 17.85 -4.88 19.22
C ASN A 127 16.44 -4.30 19.37
N ILE A 128 15.46 -5.04 18.87
CA ILE A 128 14.05 -4.70 19.03
C ILE A 128 13.67 -5.02 20.49
N ASN A 129 13.15 -4.02 21.19
CA ASN A 129 12.76 -4.11 22.58
C ASN A 129 11.22 -4.07 22.76
N GLU A 130 10.75 -4.27 23.99
CA GLU A 130 9.33 -4.23 24.33
C GLU A 130 8.67 -2.90 23.97
N SER A 131 9.36 -1.76 24.17
CA SER A 131 8.80 -0.43 23.87
C SER A 131 8.57 -0.24 22.38
N ASP A 132 9.43 -0.80 21.53
CA ASP A 132 9.25 -0.77 20.07
C ASP A 132 7.98 -1.54 19.68
N VAL A 133 7.73 -2.69 20.31
CA VAL A 133 6.53 -3.51 20.06
C VAL A 133 5.26 -2.83 20.55
N VAL A 134 5.30 -2.20 21.75
CA VAL A 134 4.16 -1.43 22.27
C VAL A 134 3.83 -0.25 21.34
N LEU A 135 4.85 0.46 20.83
CA LEU A 135 4.66 1.53 19.88
C LEU A 135 4.04 1.00 18.58
N ALA A 136 4.51 -0.13 18.07
CA ALA A 136 3.97 -0.76 16.86
C ALA A 136 2.51 -1.17 17.04
N SER A 137 2.16 -1.78 18.17
CA SER A 137 0.78 -2.15 18.50
C SER A 137 -0.13 -0.93 18.56
N ALA A 138 0.31 0.15 19.22
CA ALA A 138 -0.46 1.39 19.34
C ALA A 138 -0.68 2.13 18.01
N SER A 139 0.25 1.97 17.07
CA SER A 139 0.23 2.64 15.75
C SER A 139 -0.19 1.72 14.60
N ASN A 140 -0.54 0.47 14.87
CA ASN A 140 -0.79 -0.56 13.85
C ASN A 140 0.37 -0.69 12.83
N ALA A 141 1.61 -0.57 13.30
CA ALA A 141 2.81 -0.56 12.49
C ALA A 141 3.48 -1.93 12.41
N ILE A 142 4.20 -2.18 11.31
CA ILE A 142 5.05 -3.35 11.14
C ILE A 142 6.46 -3.02 11.62
N ILE A 143 7.11 -3.94 12.33
CA ILE A 143 8.49 -3.77 12.77
C ILE A 143 9.43 -4.46 11.77
N ILE A 144 10.37 -3.69 11.23
CA ILE A 144 11.43 -4.17 10.34
C ILE A 144 12.76 -4.13 11.10
N GLY A 145 13.30 -5.30 11.38
CA GLY A 145 14.62 -5.47 11.98
C GLY A 145 15.66 -5.81 10.90
N PHE A 146 16.69 -4.98 10.77
CA PHE A 146 17.79 -5.20 9.83
C PHE A 146 19.09 -5.53 10.57
N ASN A 147 19.61 -6.76 10.40
CA ASN A 147 20.76 -7.31 11.12
C ASN A 147 20.63 -7.29 12.65
N VAL A 148 19.43 -7.23 13.18
CA VAL A 148 19.14 -7.24 14.63
C VAL A 148 18.16 -8.35 14.99
N LYS A 149 18.03 -8.62 16.26
CA LYS A 149 17.10 -9.63 16.78
C LYS A 149 16.18 -9.00 17.84
N PRO A 150 14.96 -9.51 17.99
CA PRO A 150 14.12 -9.11 19.11
C PRO A 150 14.65 -9.69 20.42
N ASP A 151 14.54 -8.93 21.48
CA ASP A 151 14.75 -9.42 22.83
C ASP A 151 13.67 -10.45 23.20
N ASN A 152 13.94 -11.29 24.18
CA ASN A 152 12.98 -12.32 24.60
C ASN A 152 11.63 -11.72 25.00
N GLN A 153 11.64 -10.59 25.69
CA GLN A 153 10.43 -9.89 26.11
C GLN A 153 9.68 -9.31 24.90
N ALA A 154 10.39 -8.68 23.98
CA ALA A 154 9.82 -8.15 22.75
C ALA A 154 9.11 -9.24 21.93
N ARG A 155 9.69 -10.45 21.85
CA ARG A 155 9.08 -11.58 21.15
C ARG A 155 7.76 -12.01 21.78
N ILE A 156 7.73 -12.17 23.10
CA ILE A 156 6.53 -12.57 23.85
C ILE A 156 5.42 -11.52 23.68
N VAL A 157 5.77 -10.24 23.78
CA VAL A 157 4.80 -9.14 23.62
C VAL A 157 4.30 -9.04 22.17
N ALA A 158 5.17 -9.21 21.16
CA ALA A 158 4.79 -9.20 19.77
C ALA A 158 3.78 -10.32 19.43
N GLU A 159 4.00 -11.53 19.95
CA GLU A 159 3.05 -12.63 19.77
C GLU A 159 1.71 -12.35 20.46
N ARG A 160 1.72 -11.79 21.68
CA ARG A 160 0.50 -11.43 22.42
C ARG A 160 -0.30 -10.33 21.73
N GLU A 161 0.37 -9.27 21.31
CA GLU A 161 -0.25 -8.10 20.66
C GLU A 161 -0.47 -8.30 19.16
N LYS A 162 -0.02 -9.44 18.60
CA LYS A 162 -0.10 -9.79 17.17
C LYS A 162 0.58 -8.75 16.25
N VAL A 163 1.69 -8.18 16.72
CA VAL A 163 2.50 -7.25 15.93
C VAL A 163 3.33 -8.03 14.92
N ASP A 164 3.25 -7.66 13.64
CA ASP A 164 4.10 -8.26 12.59
C ASP A 164 5.54 -7.77 12.74
N LEU A 165 6.45 -8.72 12.94
CA LEU A 165 7.86 -8.48 13.16
C LEU A 165 8.67 -9.22 12.10
N ARG A 166 9.32 -8.49 11.21
CA ARG A 166 10.08 -9.01 10.08
C ARG A 166 11.57 -8.74 10.26
N LEU A 167 12.40 -9.78 10.08
CA LEU A 167 13.84 -9.70 10.24
C LEU A 167 14.55 -9.93 8.92
N TYR A 168 15.43 -9.02 8.57
CA TYR A 168 16.18 -9.07 7.31
C TYR A 168 17.67 -8.88 7.54
N SER A 169 18.48 -9.52 6.70
CA SER A 169 19.93 -9.30 6.58
C SER A 169 20.32 -8.74 5.21
N VAL A 170 19.38 -8.76 4.26
CA VAL A 170 19.55 -8.24 2.89
C VAL A 170 18.42 -7.24 2.62
N ILE A 171 18.78 -6.02 2.21
CA ILE A 171 17.83 -4.93 2.03
C ILE A 171 16.81 -5.22 0.91
N TYR A 172 17.20 -5.94 -0.14
CA TYR A 172 16.32 -6.27 -1.25
C TYR A 172 15.13 -7.13 -0.80
N ASN A 173 15.34 -8.05 0.14
CA ASN A 173 14.25 -8.89 0.66
C ASN A 173 13.23 -8.04 1.43
N ALA A 174 13.69 -7.02 2.18
CA ALA A 174 12.79 -6.09 2.86
C ALA A 174 11.99 -5.24 1.87
N ILE A 175 12.61 -4.82 0.76
CA ILE A 175 11.96 -4.06 -0.31
C ILE A 175 10.89 -4.92 -0.98
N GLU A 176 11.22 -6.14 -1.40
CA GLU A 176 10.31 -7.08 -2.06
C GLU A 176 9.09 -7.41 -1.19
N ASP A 177 9.30 -7.68 0.10
CA ASP A 177 8.21 -7.99 1.03
C ASP A 177 7.29 -6.78 1.27
N VAL A 178 7.86 -5.57 1.37
CA VAL A 178 7.07 -4.33 1.52
C VAL A 178 6.33 -4.00 0.23
N GLU A 179 6.94 -4.18 -0.96
CA GLU A 179 6.24 -4.04 -2.24
C GLU A 179 5.06 -5.02 -2.37
N ALA A 180 5.25 -6.27 -1.95
CA ALA A 180 4.18 -7.27 -1.93
C ALA A 180 3.05 -6.87 -0.97
N ALA A 181 3.39 -6.32 0.21
CA ALA A 181 2.41 -5.81 1.16
C ALA A 181 1.63 -4.62 0.58
N LEU A 182 2.32 -3.66 -0.07
CA LEU A 182 1.69 -2.52 -0.73
C LEU A 182 0.71 -2.98 -1.83
N LYS A 183 1.11 -3.92 -2.68
CA LYS A 183 0.22 -4.51 -3.71
C LYS A 183 -1.02 -5.16 -3.09
N GLY A 184 -0.86 -5.88 -1.98
CA GLY A 184 -1.97 -6.47 -1.25
C GLY A 184 -2.91 -5.46 -0.58
N MET A 185 -2.44 -4.23 -0.33
CA MET A 185 -3.26 -3.13 0.21
C MET A 185 -4.05 -2.38 -0.88
N LEU A 186 -3.66 -2.49 -2.16
CA LEU A 186 -4.38 -1.84 -3.25
C LEU A 186 -5.76 -2.47 -3.43
N GLU A 187 -6.73 -1.66 -3.83
CA GLU A 187 -8.03 -2.18 -4.22
C GLU A 187 -7.92 -2.88 -5.57
N PRO A 188 -8.60 -4.04 -5.73
CA PRO A 188 -8.60 -4.72 -7.00
C PRO A 188 -9.23 -3.83 -8.08
N ILE A 189 -8.56 -3.73 -9.23
CA ILE A 189 -9.15 -3.09 -10.40
C ILE A 189 -10.01 -4.13 -11.09
N TYR A 190 -11.28 -3.78 -11.31
CA TYR A 190 -12.19 -4.59 -12.08
C TYR A 190 -12.30 -4.01 -13.50
N GLU A 191 -12.01 -4.82 -14.48
CA GLU A 191 -12.26 -4.49 -15.89
C GLU A 191 -13.51 -5.23 -16.37
N GLU A 192 -14.28 -4.52 -17.20
CA GLU A 192 -15.44 -5.08 -17.85
C GLU A 192 -15.00 -6.00 -19.00
N LYS A 193 -15.33 -7.29 -18.90
CA LYS A 193 -15.02 -8.28 -19.94
C LYS A 193 -16.28 -8.78 -20.57
N ILE A 194 -16.45 -8.57 -21.87
CA ILE A 194 -17.53 -9.15 -22.66
C ILE A 194 -17.30 -10.66 -22.72
N ILE A 195 -18.33 -11.45 -22.37
CA ILE A 195 -18.28 -12.91 -22.35
C ILE A 195 -19.15 -13.53 -23.41
N GLY A 196 -20.11 -12.80 -23.97
CA GLY A 196 -20.95 -13.32 -25.05
C GLY A 196 -21.99 -12.34 -25.56
N HIS A 197 -22.53 -12.69 -26.70
CA HIS A 197 -23.59 -11.94 -27.38
C HIS A 197 -24.78 -12.84 -27.65
N ALA A 198 -25.99 -12.27 -27.60
CA ALA A 198 -27.21 -12.95 -28.00
C ALA A 198 -28.15 -12.01 -28.77
N GLU A 199 -29.02 -12.56 -29.57
CA GLU A 199 -30.06 -11.86 -30.30
C GLU A 199 -31.43 -12.32 -29.83
N ILE A 200 -32.31 -11.39 -29.47
CA ILE A 200 -33.71 -11.71 -29.08
C ILE A 200 -34.50 -12.04 -30.31
N ARG A 201 -34.97 -13.29 -30.39
CA ARG A 201 -35.72 -13.82 -31.52
C ARG A 201 -37.22 -13.82 -31.29
N GLN A 202 -37.67 -13.99 -30.04
CA GLN A 202 -39.06 -14.12 -29.70
C GLN A 202 -39.34 -13.64 -28.27
N ILE A 203 -40.52 -13.11 -28.03
CA ILE A 203 -40.93 -12.64 -26.71
C ILE A 203 -42.10 -13.48 -26.19
N PHE A 204 -41.94 -14.04 -24.99
CA PHE A 204 -42.97 -14.80 -24.32
C PHE A 204 -43.50 -14.01 -23.11
N LYS A 205 -44.82 -14.01 -22.93
CA LYS A 205 -45.45 -13.40 -21.75
C LYS A 205 -45.79 -14.50 -20.75
N ALA A 206 -45.24 -14.43 -19.55
CA ALA A 206 -45.54 -15.34 -18.48
C ALA A 206 -46.23 -14.63 -17.31
N SER A 207 -47.35 -15.17 -16.83
CA SER A 207 -48.02 -14.63 -15.66
C SER A 207 -47.14 -14.72 -14.43
N GLY A 208 -46.88 -13.55 -13.78
CA GLY A 208 -46.07 -13.44 -12.57
C GLY A 208 -44.57 -13.22 -12.78
N VAL A 209 -44.03 -13.36 -14.00
CA VAL A 209 -42.58 -13.16 -14.30
C VAL A 209 -42.37 -11.99 -15.26
N GLY A 210 -43.41 -11.60 -16.02
CA GLY A 210 -43.30 -10.54 -17.02
C GLY A 210 -42.91 -11.04 -18.43
N ASN A 211 -42.20 -10.23 -19.19
CA ASN A 211 -41.73 -10.56 -20.52
C ASN A 211 -40.44 -11.39 -20.46
N ILE A 212 -40.44 -12.54 -21.11
CA ILE A 212 -39.29 -13.42 -21.25
C ILE A 212 -38.70 -13.22 -22.64
N ALA A 213 -37.45 -12.85 -22.73
CA ALA A 213 -36.71 -12.76 -23.99
C ALA A 213 -36.21 -14.15 -24.41
N GLY A 214 -36.84 -14.73 -25.45
CA GLY A 214 -36.33 -15.91 -26.14
C GLY A 214 -35.23 -15.47 -27.08
N ALA A 215 -33.98 -15.77 -26.74
CA ALA A 215 -32.80 -15.35 -27.48
C ALA A 215 -31.94 -16.53 -27.92
N ILE A 216 -31.16 -16.34 -28.96
CA ILE A 216 -30.10 -17.24 -29.36
C ILE A 216 -28.73 -16.64 -29.03
N VAL A 217 -27.90 -17.39 -28.35
CA VAL A 217 -26.50 -16.95 -28.08
C VAL A 217 -25.73 -17.05 -29.39
N THR A 218 -25.33 -15.93 -29.94
CA THR A 218 -24.60 -15.87 -31.22
C THR A 218 -23.13 -16.13 -31.06
N GLU A 219 -22.52 -15.62 -29.97
CA GLU A 219 -21.09 -15.75 -29.72
C GLU A 219 -20.82 -15.85 -28.20
N GLY A 220 -19.77 -16.60 -27.85
CA GLY A 220 -19.33 -16.74 -26.46
C GLY A 220 -20.31 -17.51 -25.57
N ARG A 221 -20.64 -16.96 -24.41
CA ARG A 221 -21.56 -17.55 -23.44
C ARG A 221 -22.29 -16.47 -22.65
N ILE A 222 -23.47 -16.80 -22.13
CA ILE A 222 -24.20 -15.94 -21.20
C ILE A 222 -24.32 -16.67 -19.88
N THR A 223 -23.99 -16.00 -18.78
CA THR A 223 -24.10 -16.54 -17.42
C THR A 223 -25.17 -15.78 -16.63
N LYS A 224 -25.79 -16.45 -15.68
CA LYS A 224 -26.83 -15.84 -14.85
C LYS A 224 -26.32 -14.64 -14.06
N ASP A 225 -25.06 -14.69 -13.63
CA ASP A 225 -24.42 -13.65 -12.81
C ASP A 225 -23.81 -12.50 -13.65
N SER A 226 -23.97 -12.54 -14.99
CA SER A 226 -23.50 -11.46 -15.87
C SER A 226 -24.45 -10.26 -15.84
N ILE A 227 -23.86 -9.09 -16.03
CA ILE A 227 -24.59 -7.87 -16.35
C ILE A 227 -24.77 -7.88 -17.86
N VAL A 228 -25.93 -7.47 -18.33
CA VAL A 228 -26.22 -7.41 -19.75
C VAL A 228 -26.56 -6.00 -20.18
N ARG A 229 -26.07 -5.67 -21.38
CA ARG A 229 -26.39 -4.45 -22.09
C ARG A 229 -27.25 -4.78 -23.28
N ILE A 230 -28.42 -4.16 -23.39
CA ILE A 230 -29.35 -4.38 -24.51
C ILE A 230 -29.27 -3.16 -25.44
N THR A 231 -29.03 -3.44 -26.70
CA THR A 231 -28.89 -2.41 -27.76
C THR A 231 -29.98 -2.62 -28.81
N ARG A 232 -30.68 -1.54 -29.17
CA ARG A 232 -31.65 -1.45 -30.27
C ARG A 232 -31.23 -0.32 -31.21
N ASP A 233 -31.20 -0.56 -32.53
CA ASP A 233 -30.84 0.44 -33.54
C ASP A 233 -29.54 1.21 -33.22
N LYS A 234 -28.56 0.54 -32.60
CA LYS A 234 -27.28 1.07 -32.11
C LYS A 234 -27.39 1.97 -30.86
N GLU A 235 -28.52 2.09 -30.24
CA GLU A 235 -28.70 2.80 -28.98
C GLU A 235 -28.84 1.80 -27.82
N GLN A 236 -28.12 2.03 -26.74
CA GLN A 236 -28.25 1.25 -25.50
C GLN A 236 -29.57 1.61 -24.81
N ILE A 237 -30.44 0.64 -24.65
CA ILE A 237 -31.77 0.83 -24.06
C ILE A 237 -31.86 0.31 -22.61
N TYR A 238 -30.94 -0.59 -22.22
CA TYR A 238 -30.90 -1.17 -20.88
C TYR A 238 -29.50 -1.63 -20.52
N GLU A 239 -29.18 -1.54 -19.24
CA GLU A 239 -28.00 -2.16 -18.63
C GLU A 239 -28.38 -2.64 -17.21
N GLY A 240 -28.14 -3.92 -16.92
CA GLY A 240 -28.49 -4.48 -15.63
C GLY A 240 -28.33 -6.00 -15.56
N PRO A 241 -28.61 -6.60 -14.39
CA PRO A 241 -28.44 -8.02 -14.19
C PRO A 241 -29.57 -8.85 -14.84
N ILE A 242 -29.24 -10.11 -15.09
CA ILE A 242 -30.21 -11.13 -15.51
C ILE A 242 -30.92 -11.67 -14.27
N ALA A 243 -32.26 -11.47 -14.18
CA ALA A 243 -33.05 -12.02 -13.09
C ALA A 243 -33.18 -13.55 -13.20
N THR A 244 -33.41 -14.07 -14.43
CA THR A 244 -33.56 -15.50 -14.67
C THR A 244 -32.96 -15.88 -16.02
N LEU A 245 -32.17 -16.95 -16.04
CA LEU A 245 -31.61 -17.55 -17.26
C LEU A 245 -32.10 -19.01 -17.36
N LYS A 246 -32.77 -19.35 -18.45
CA LYS A 246 -33.33 -20.68 -18.70
C LYS A 246 -32.89 -21.23 -20.04
N HIS A 247 -32.65 -22.52 -20.08
CA HIS A 247 -32.54 -23.28 -21.33
C HIS A 247 -33.75 -24.20 -21.44
N PHE A 248 -34.62 -23.94 -22.40
CA PHE A 248 -36.00 -24.49 -22.50
C PHE A 248 -36.83 -24.21 -21.23
N LYS A 249 -37.00 -25.19 -20.34
CA LYS A 249 -37.77 -25.06 -19.10
C LYS A 249 -36.92 -25.07 -17.84
N ASP A 250 -35.61 -25.39 -17.96
CA ASP A 250 -34.72 -25.59 -16.85
C ASP A 250 -33.91 -24.32 -16.55
N ASP A 251 -33.81 -23.98 -15.27
CA ASP A 251 -32.93 -22.90 -14.82
C ASP A 251 -31.48 -23.35 -14.95
N VAL A 252 -30.68 -22.56 -15.65
CA VAL A 252 -29.26 -22.85 -15.91
C VAL A 252 -28.36 -21.72 -15.44
N LYS A 253 -27.12 -22.06 -15.11
CA LYS A 253 -26.12 -21.06 -14.73
C LYS A 253 -25.43 -20.42 -15.93
N GLU A 254 -25.35 -21.14 -17.05
CA GLU A 254 -24.61 -20.75 -18.25
C GLU A 254 -25.31 -21.31 -19.49
N VAL A 255 -25.30 -20.52 -20.58
CA VAL A 255 -25.70 -20.94 -21.93
C VAL A 255 -24.61 -20.58 -22.90
N LYS A 256 -24.21 -21.53 -23.76
CA LYS A 256 -23.13 -21.37 -24.75
C LYS A 256 -23.64 -20.93 -26.11
N GLY A 257 -22.72 -20.38 -26.91
CA GLY A 257 -22.98 -19.99 -28.30
C GLY A 257 -23.61 -21.09 -29.13
N GLY A 258 -24.60 -20.71 -29.96
CA GLY A 258 -25.42 -21.61 -30.77
C GLY A 258 -26.62 -22.20 -30.05
N SER A 259 -26.83 -21.96 -28.74
CA SER A 259 -27.95 -22.45 -27.97
C SER A 259 -29.02 -21.39 -27.74
N GLU A 260 -30.27 -21.83 -27.66
CA GLU A 260 -31.39 -20.97 -27.32
C GLU A 260 -31.53 -20.81 -25.81
N CYS A 261 -31.87 -19.62 -25.36
CA CYS A 261 -32.13 -19.33 -23.95
C CYS A 261 -33.31 -18.40 -23.75
N GLY A 262 -33.94 -18.51 -22.60
CA GLY A 262 -34.93 -17.56 -22.09
C GLY A 262 -34.30 -16.67 -21.02
N MET A 263 -34.35 -15.38 -21.21
CA MET A 263 -33.80 -14.42 -20.25
C MET A 263 -34.92 -13.51 -19.72
N VAL A 264 -34.84 -13.21 -18.44
CA VAL A 264 -35.64 -12.17 -17.80
C VAL A 264 -34.67 -11.15 -17.21
N PHE A 265 -34.89 -9.89 -17.56
CA PHE A 265 -34.05 -8.80 -17.08
C PHE A 265 -34.67 -8.16 -15.84
N GLU A 266 -33.85 -7.71 -14.92
CA GLU A 266 -34.35 -7.11 -13.69
C GLU A 266 -34.90 -5.70 -13.98
N ASN A 267 -36.15 -5.45 -13.56
CA ASN A 267 -36.84 -4.17 -13.74
C ASN A 267 -36.96 -3.67 -15.20
N PHE A 268 -36.79 -4.55 -16.20
CA PHE A 268 -36.87 -4.16 -17.60
C PHE A 268 -37.75 -5.14 -18.39
N GLY A 269 -38.82 -4.63 -18.94
CA GLY A 269 -39.79 -5.44 -19.74
C GLY A 269 -40.06 -4.90 -21.17
N GLN A 270 -39.36 -3.86 -21.60
CA GLN A 270 -39.56 -3.19 -22.90
C GLN A 270 -38.70 -3.79 -24.02
N ILE A 271 -38.50 -5.12 -23.99
CA ILE A 271 -37.74 -5.87 -24.99
C ILE A 271 -38.51 -5.97 -26.30
N GLN A 272 -37.81 -6.04 -27.43
CA GLN A 272 -38.35 -6.27 -28.78
C GLN A 272 -37.54 -7.36 -29.52
N GLU A 273 -38.19 -7.95 -30.53
CA GLU A 273 -37.51 -8.89 -31.43
C GLU A 273 -36.45 -8.12 -32.26
N GLY A 274 -35.23 -8.69 -32.34
CA GLY A 274 -34.09 -8.09 -32.97
C GLY A 274 -33.18 -7.28 -32.03
N ASP A 275 -33.51 -7.12 -30.76
CA ASP A 275 -32.64 -6.51 -29.79
C ASP A 275 -31.36 -7.36 -29.60
N LEU A 276 -30.22 -6.70 -29.55
CA LEU A 276 -28.92 -7.33 -29.29
C LEU A 276 -28.57 -7.25 -27.80
N VAL A 277 -28.21 -8.39 -27.24
CA VAL A 277 -27.83 -8.54 -25.84
C VAL A 277 -26.34 -8.84 -25.77
N GLU A 278 -25.58 -7.97 -25.12
CA GLU A 278 -24.17 -8.17 -24.79
C GLU A 278 -24.05 -8.50 -23.31
N ALA A 279 -23.44 -9.63 -23.00
CA ALA A 279 -23.19 -10.05 -21.62
C ALA A 279 -21.74 -9.77 -21.21
N HIS A 280 -21.55 -9.12 -20.07
CA HIS A 280 -20.25 -8.81 -19.53
C HIS A 280 -20.16 -9.16 -18.05
N ILE A 281 -18.94 -9.40 -17.59
CA ILE A 281 -18.60 -9.64 -16.20
C ILE A 281 -17.47 -8.72 -15.78
N MET A 282 -17.48 -8.33 -14.52
CA MET A 282 -16.34 -7.62 -13.92
C MET A 282 -15.26 -8.65 -13.54
N VAL A 283 -14.10 -8.57 -14.14
CA VAL A 283 -12.97 -9.46 -13.88
C VAL A 283 -11.88 -8.66 -13.17
N GLU A 284 -11.41 -9.21 -12.05
CA GLU A 284 -10.28 -8.64 -11.34
C GLU A 284 -9.01 -8.75 -12.20
N VAL A 285 -8.35 -7.61 -12.43
CA VAL A 285 -7.08 -7.53 -13.16
C VAL A 285 -5.94 -7.45 -12.15
N PRO A 286 -4.97 -8.36 -12.18
CA PRO A 286 -3.79 -8.29 -11.31
C PRO A 286 -2.95 -7.06 -11.68
N ARG A 287 -2.51 -6.32 -10.64
CA ARG A 287 -1.61 -5.16 -10.74
C ARG A 287 -0.14 -5.54 -10.62
#